data_7bc2abf19c3c90edd03b381883995343
#
_entry.id   7bc2abf19c3c90edd03b381883995343
#
_cell.length_a   1.000
_cell.length_b   1.000
_cell.length_c   1.000
_cell.angle_alpha   90.00
_cell.angle_beta   90.00
_cell.angle_gamma   90.00
#
_symmetry.space_group_name_H-M   'P 1'
#
loop_
_entity.id
_entity.type
_entity.pdbx_description
1 polymer ?
#
loop_
_entity_poly.entity_id
_entity_poly.type
_entity_poly.pdbx_seq_one_letter_code
_entity_poly.pdbx_strand_id
1 'polypeptide(L)'
;MTVSRFTVRNRNPDVLSCIANLSSDEVFTPPILAHQMLDPIADAWAADNNGANIWADKTVTFLDPCTKSGVFLREITKRLIDGLESQIPDLQERVNHILTKQVFGIGITTITSLLARRSLYCSKDARGEHSIVKSFDDDDGNIWFKPTEHTWKGGRCTFCGASEGTYSRGNDKETHAYKFIH
;
A
#
# COMPACT_ATOMS: atom_id res chain seq x y z
N MET A 1 4.09 -43.24 -6.98
CA MET A 1 4.11 -41.82 -7.41
C MET A 1 4.28 -40.97 -6.17
N THR A 2 5.48 -40.43 -5.97
CA THR A 2 5.83 -39.67 -4.75
C THR A 2 5.44 -38.23 -4.98
N VAL A 3 4.43 -37.74 -4.27
CA VAL A 3 4.02 -36.33 -4.31
C VAL A 3 5.10 -35.51 -3.61
N SER A 4 5.83 -34.72 -4.37
CA SER A 4 6.81 -33.76 -3.84
C SER A 4 6.07 -32.71 -3.02
N ARG A 5 6.22 -32.73 -1.70
CA ARG A 5 5.79 -31.65 -0.81
C ARG A 5 6.67 -30.43 -1.07
N PHE A 6 6.11 -29.41 -1.66
CA PHE A 6 6.70 -28.07 -1.65
C PHE A 6 6.74 -27.58 -0.20
N THR A 7 7.89 -27.67 0.42
CA THR A 7 8.13 -26.98 1.69
C THR A 7 8.38 -25.53 1.37
N VAL A 8 7.42 -24.66 1.66
CA VAL A 8 7.61 -23.22 1.67
C VAL A 8 8.66 -22.94 2.75
N ARG A 9 9.92 -22.83 2.36
CA ARG A 9 10.96 -22.35 3.26
C ARG A 9 10.59 -20.92 3.62
N ASN A 10 10.47 -20.68 4.92
CA ASN A 10 10.34 -19.34 5.52
C ASN A 10 11.63 -18.56 5.22
N ARG A 11 11.82 -18.16 3.97
CA ARG A 11 12.84 -17.21 3.57
C ARG A 11 12.26 -15.84 3.81
N ASN A 12 12.64 -15.24 4.91
CA ASN A 12 12.62 -13.78 5.01
C ASN A 12 13.33 -13.26 3.75
N PRO A 13 12.67 -12.51 2.89
CA PRO A 13 13.30 -12.13 1.65
C PRO A 13 14.39 -11.08 1.94
N ASP A 14 15.62 -11.52 1.95
CA ASP A 14 16.82 -10.66 1.85
C ASP A 14 16.72 -9.66 0.68
N VAL A 15 15.89 -9.97 -0.29
CA VAL A 15 15.65 -9.13 -1.47
C VAL A 15 15.09 -7.76 -1.10
N LEU A 16 14.14 -7.68 -0.14
CA LEU A 16 13.60 -6.39 0.29
C LEU A 16 14.62 -5.59 1.09
N SER A 17 15.45 -6.27 1.90
CA SER A 17 16.58 -5.65 2.60
C SER A 17 17.66 -5.19 1.62
N CYS A 18 17.92 -5.95 0.56
CA CYS A 18 18.85 -5.55 -0.50
C CYS A 18 18.35 -4.36 -1.31
N ILE A 19 17.06 -4.30 -1.63
CA ILE A 19 16.45 -3.15 -2.33
C ILE A 19 16.44 -1.92 -1.42
N ALA A 20 16.14 -2.07 -0.14
CA ALA A 20 16.21 -0.99 0.84
C ALA A 20 17.64 -0.42 0.97
N ASN A 21 18.66 -1.28 0.95
CA ASN A 21 20.06 -0.86 0.99
C ASN A 21 20.55 -0.20 -0.30
N LEU A 22 19.89 -0.46 -1.44
CA LEU A 22 20.23 0.15 -2.73
C LEU A 22 19.60 1.54 -2.93
N SER A 23 18.48 1.82 -2.27
CA SER A 23 17.80 3.11 -2.31
C SER A 23 17.96 3.84 -0.98
N SER A 24 19.16 4.20 -0.57
CA SER A 24 19.51 4.92 0.66
C SER A 24 18.32 5.31 1.57
N ASP A 25 18.27 4.76 2.77
CA ASP A 25 17.41 5.17 3.90
C ASP A 25 15.94 4.68 3.93
N GLU A 26 15.48 3.87 3.00
CA GLU A 26 14.13 3.32 3.09
C GLU A 26 14.06 2.08 3.99
N VAL A 27 13.58 2.26 5.20
CA VAL A 27 13.26 1.14 6.11
C VAL A 27 11.85 0.63 5.78
N PHE A 28 11.74 -0.65 5.42
CA PHE A 28 10.43 -1.30 5.23
C PHE A 28 9.86 -1.75 6.58
N THR A 29 8.62 -1.39 6.83
CA THR A 29 7.90 -1.80 8.04
C THR A 29 7.68 -3.31 8.05
N PRO A 30 8.10 -4.06 9.09
CA PRO A 30 7.78 -5.47 9.20
C PRO A 30 6.25 -5.69 9.26
N PRO A 31 5.72 -6.77 8.64
CA PRO A 31 4.28 -7.05 8.65
C PRO A 31 3.66 -7.13 10.05
N ILE A 32 4.39 -7.69 11.01
CA ILE A 32 3.92 -7.78 12.40
C ILE A 32 3.74 -6.42 13.05
N LEU A 33 4.63 -5.47 12.76
CA LEU A 33 4.51 -4.12 13.26
C LEU A 33 3.33 -3.39 12.62
N ALA A 34 3.17 -3.50 11.30
CA ALA A 34 2.02 -2.94 10.61
C ALA A 34 0.70 -3.50 11.16
N HIS A 35 0.65 -4.80 11.42
CA HIS A 35 -0.50 -5.45 12.04
C HIS A 35 -0.82 -4.83 13.41
N GLN A 36 0.16 -4.69 14.30
CA GLN A 36 -0.02 -4.10 15.62
C GLN A 36 -0.43 -2.62 15.58
N MET A 37 0.07 -1.87 14.60
CA MET A 37 -0.27 -0.45 14.45
C MET A 37 -1.71 -0.21 13.97
N LEU A 38 -2.38 -1.21 13.41
CA LEU A 38 -3.77 -1.14 13.01
C LEU A 38 -4.76 -1.39 14.16
N ASP A 39 -4.31 -1.99 15.28
CA ASP A 39 -5.17 -2.26 16.43
C ASP A 39 -5.71 -0.97 17.08
N PRO A 40 -4.87 0.05 17.39
CA PRO A 40 -5.35 1.32 17.93
C PRO A 40 -6.36 2.05 17.03
N ILE A 41 -6.25 1.87 15.70
CA ILE A 41 -7.21 2.48 14.76
C ILE A 41 -8.58 1.80 14.92
N ALA A 42 -8.61 0.47 15.04
CA ALA A 42 -9.82 -0.28 15.25
C ALA A 42 -10.47 0.06 16.61
N ASP A 43 -9.66 0.19 17.66
CA ASP A 43 -10.12 0.54 19.00
C ASP A 43 -10.72 1.95 19.04
N ALA A 44 -10.04 2.92 18.42
CA ALA A 44 -10.53 4.31 18.33
C ALA A 44 -11.84 4.38 17.54
N TRP A 45 -11.91 3.68 16.40
CA TRP A 45 -13.14 3.60 15.63
C TRP A 45 -14.30 3.02 16.44
N ALA A 46 -14.06 1.91 17.13
CA ALA A 46 -15.09 1.26 17.95
C ALA A 46 -15.58 2.18 19.07
N ALA A 47 -14.69 2.95 19.70
CA ALA A 47 -15.04 3.91 20.73
C ALA A 47 -15.99 5.01 20.20
N ASP A 48 -15.73 5.51 19.00
CA ASP A 48 -16.51 6.58 18.38
C ASP A 48 -17.78 6.08 17.67
N ASN A 49 -17.89 4.77 17.39
CA ASN A 49 -18.98 4.17 16.61
C ASN A 49 -19.75 3.07 17.37
N ASN A 50 -19.96 3.26 18.68
CA ASN A 50 -20.76 2.34 19.52
C ASN A 50 -20.29 0.87 19.49
N GLY A 51 -19.00 0.64 19.44
CA GLY A 51 -18.41 -0.70 19.39
C GLY A 51 -18.40 -1.34 18.00
N ALA A 52 -18.68 -0.57 16.94
CA ALA A 52 -18.68 -1.10 15.57
C ALA A 52 -17.28 -1.56 15.15
N ASN A 53 -17.24 -2.64 14.38
CA ASN A 53 -15.98 -3.15 13.81
C ASN A 53 -15.69 -2.46 12.46
N ILE A 54 -14.65 -1.63 12.42
CA ILE A 54 -14.22 -0.92 11.20
C ILE A 54 -13.95 -1.88 10.02
N TRP A 55 -13.47 -3.08 10.30
CA TRP A 55 -13.14 -4.08 9.28
C TRP A 55 -14.37 -4.75 8.67
N ALA A 56 -15.53 -4.61 9.33
CA ALA A 56 -16.82 -5.12 8.87
C ALA A 56 -17.68 -4.05 8.17
N ASP A 57 -17.15 -2.86 7.97
CA ASP A 57 -17.88 -1.79 7.27
C ASP A 57 -17.41 -1.67 5.82
N LYS A 58 -18.30 -2.01 4.87
CA LYS A 58 -18.01 -1.95 3.43
C LYS A 58 -17.93 -0.53 2.85
N THR A 59 -18.23 0.49 3.63
CA THR A 59 -18.24 1.90 3.18
C THR A 59 -17.01 2.67 3.61
N VAL A 60 -16.28 2.18 4.60
CA VAL A 60 -15.04 2.81 5.09
C VAL A 60 -13.93 2.65 4.08
N THR A 61 -13.18 3.71 3.86
CA THR A 61 -12.02 3.73 2.97
C THR A 61 -10.73 3.98 3.74
N PHE A 62 -9.64 3.39 3.26
CA PHE A 62 -8.31 3.48 3.85
C PHE A 62 -7.34 4.04 2.83
N LEU A 63 -6.60 5.07 3.20
CA LEU A 63 -5.54 5.67 2.39
C LEU A 63 -4.20 5.55 3.11
N ASP A 64 -3.23 4.92 2.46
CA ASP A 64 -1.82 5.03 2.84
C ASP A 64 -1.15 6.10 1.95
N PRO A 65 -0.89 7.31 2.47
CA PRO A 65 -0.38 8.42 1.66
C PRO A 65 1.12 8.30 1.36
N CYS A 66 1.80 7.36 1.98
CA CYS A 66 3.24 7.11 1.81
C CYS A 66 3.53 5.63 1.60
N THR A 67 2.74 5.01 0.73
CA THR A 67 2.86 3.58 0.50
C THR A 67 4.22 3.24 -0.12
N LYS A 68 4.97 2.40 0.54
CA LYS A 68 6.26 1.88 0.08
C LYS A 68 6.04 0.53 -0.61
N SER A 69 6.21 -0.56 0.14
CA SER A 69 5.95 -1.92 -0.37
C SER A 69 4.49 -2.38 -0.21
N GLY A 70 3.59 -1.51 0.26
CA GLY A 70 2.18 -1.82 0.45
C GLY A 70 1.88 -2.70 1.67
N VAL A 71 2.78 -2.76 2.66
CA VAL A 71 2.61 -3.63 3.84
C VAL A 71 1.37 -3.26 4.63
N PHE A 72 1.15 -1.98 4.92
CA PHE A 72 -0.06 -1.53 5.61
C PHE A 72 -1.32 -1.86 4.82
N LEU A 73 -1.34 -1.53 3.54
CA LEU A 73 -2.50 -1.82 2.68
C LEU A 73 -2.80 -3.32 2.61
N ARG A 74 -1.77 -4.16 2.60
CA ARG A 74 -1.92 -5.62 2.63
C ARG A 74 -2.53 -6.10 3.95
N GLU A 75 -2.07 -5.61 5.09
CA GLU A 75 -2.62 -5.99 6.39
C GLU A 75 -4.06 -5.46 6.58
N ILE A 76 -4.37 -4.25 6.09
CA ILE A 76 -5.73 -3.72 6.01
C ILE A 76 -6.61 -4.64 5.14
N THR A 77 -6.14 -5.00 3.94
CA THR A 77 -6.88 -5.89 3.03
C THR A 77 -7.21 -7.22 3.69
N LYS A 78 -6.28 -7.84 4.41
CA LYS A 78 -6.53 -9.09 5.15
C LYS A 78 -7.65 -8.94 6.16
N ARG A 79 -7.60 -7.90 6.99
CA ARG A 79 -8.62 -7.62 8.01
C ARG A 79 -9.99 -7.38 7.40
N LEU A 80 -10.05 -6.67 6.27
CA LEU A 80 -11.29 -6.45 5.53
C LEU A 80 -11.83 -7.73 4.89
N ILE A 81 -10.96 -8.61 4.39
CA ILE A 81 -11.37 -9.93 3.86
C ILE A 81 -12.09 -10.73 4.95
N ASP A 82 -11.55 -10.78 6.15
CA ASP A 82 -12.16 -11.50 7.26
C ASP A 82 -13.43 -10.78 7.76
N GLY A 83 -13.35 -9.46 7.93
CA GLY A 83 -14.45 -8.66 8.49
C GLY A 83 -15.70 -8.57 7.61
N LEU A 84 -15.54 -8.62 6.28
CA LEU A 84 -16.63 -8.50 5.32
C LEU A 84 -17.24 -9.85 4.89
N GLU A 85 -16.76 -10.97 5.42
CA GLU A 85 -17.19 -12.31 5.00
C GLU A 85 -18.72 -12.50 5.06
N SER A 86 -19.35 -11.99 6.12
CA SER A 86 -20.80 -12.10 6.29
C SER A 86 -21.60 -11.24 5.31
N GLN A 87 -21.05 -10.13 4.84
CA GLN A 87 -21.73 -9.18 3.95
C GLN A 87 -21.47 -9.47 2.49
N ILE A 88 -20.29 -10.00 2.17
CA ILE A 88 -19.87 -10.39 0.81
C ILE A 88 -19.28 -11.80 0.91
N PRO A 89 -20.11 -12.84 0.89
CA PRO A 89 -19.65 -14.22 1.10
C PRO A 89 -18.71 -14.75 0.02
N ASP A 90 -18.92 -14.35 -1.25
CA ASP A 90 -18.01 -14.72 -2.33
C ASP A 90 -16.65 -14.02 -2.18
N LEU A 91 -15.59 -14.82 -2.09
CA LEU A 91 -14.24 -14.30 -1.86
C LEU A 91 -13.75 -13.41 -3.01
N GLN A 92 -14.06 -13.76 -4.27
CA GLN A 92 -13.60 -12.97 -5.40
C GLN A 92 -14.31 -11.62 -5.47
N GLU A 93 -15.60 -11.59 -5.22
CA GLU A 93 -16.38 -10.36 -5.13
C GLU A 93 -15.90 -9.49 -3.96
N ARG A 94 -15.63 -10.11 -2.81
CA ARG A 94 -15.10 -9.42 -1.62
C ARG A 94 -13.72 -8.79 -1.89
N VAL A 95 -12.79 -9.53 -2.50
CA VAL A 95 -11.47 -9.01 -2.89
C VAL A 95 -11.61 -7.88 -3.91
N ASN A 96 -12.46 -8.04 -4.92
CA ASN A 96 -12.74 -6.99 -5.90
C ASN A 96 -13.27 -5.73 -5.22
N HIS A 97 -14.27 -5.87 -4.33
CA HIS A 97 -14.83 -4.73 -3.60
C HIS A 97 -13.77 -4.01 -2.77
N ILE A 98 -13.01 -4.74 -1.96
CA ILE A 98 -11.98 -4.16 -1.09
C ILE A 98 -10.95 -3.40 -1.90
N LEU A 99 -10.36 -4.03 -2.91
CA LEU A 99 -9.25 -3.45 -3.66
C LEU A 99 -9.67 -2.33 -4.62
N THR A 100 -10.94 -2.30 -5.06
CA THR A 100 -11.42 -1.24 -5.95
C THR A 100 -12.15 -0.10 -5.23
N LYS A 101 -12.65 -0.32 -3.99
CA LYS A 101 -13.51 0.66 -3.32
C LYS A 101 -13.02 1.11 -1.96
N GLN A 102 -12.18 0.34 -1.27
CA GLN A 102 -11.83 0.63 0.11
C GLN A 102 -10.35 0.92 0.35
N VAL A 103 -9.44 0.35 -0.45
CA VAL A 103 -7.99 0.42 -0.21
C VAL A 103 -7.31 1.27 -1.27
N PHE A 104 -6.63 2.33 -0.82
CA PHE A 104 -5.98 3.33 -1.66
C PHE A 104 -4.56 3.59 -1.17
N GLY A 105 -3.63 3.88 -2.10
CA GLY A 105 -2.26 4.17 -1.77
C GLY A 105 -1.64 5.23 -2.67
N ILE A 106 -0.72 6.02 -2.12
CA ILE A 106 0.09 6.97 -2.88
C ILE A 106 1.55 6.57 -2.75
N GLY A 107 2.17 6.22 -3.85
CA GLY A 107 3.60 5.95 -3.91
C GLY A 107 4.41 7.21 -4.10
N ILE A 108 5.58 7.28 -3.47
CA ILE A 108 6.51 8.41 -3.61
C ILE A 108 7.57 8.19 -4.70
N THR A 109 7.76 6.94 -5.12
CA THR A 109 8.64 6.57 -6.24
C THR A 109 7.95 5.55 -7.15
N THR A 110 8.38 5.46 -8.40
CA THR A 110 7.85 4.45 -9.34
C THR A 110 8.05 3.04 -8.79
N ILE A 111 9.24 2.73 -8.28
CA ILE A 111 9.55 1.38 -7.81
C ILE A 111 8.70 0.98 -6.60
N THR A 112 8.49 1.87 -5.64
CA THR A 112 7.65 1.58 -4.48
C THR A 112 6.19 1.38 -4.85
N SER A 113 5.68 2.14 -5.82
CA SER A 113 4.32 1.94 -6.33
C SER A 113 4.15 0.57 -7.01
N LEU A 114 5.12 0.17 -7.83
CA LEU A 114 5.12 -1.15 -8.48
C LEU A 114 5.22 -2.29 -7.45
N LEU A 115 6.00 -2.12 -6.38
CA LEU A 115 6.09 -3.08 -5.28
C LEU A 115 4.77 -3.18 -4.51
N ALA A 116 4.14 -2.05 -4.21
CA ALA A 116 2.84 -2.01 -3.54
C ALA A 116 1.76 -2.70 -4.37
N ARG A 117 1.68 -2.42 -5.68
CA ARG A 117 0.76 -3.11 -6.61
C ARG A 117 1.00 -4.62 -6.61
N ARG A 118 2.25 -5.07 -6.68
CA ARG A 118 2.57 -6.51 -6.60
C ARG A 118 2.16 -7.13 -5.28
N SER A 119 2.28 -6.39 -4.18
CA SER A 119 1.86 -6.86 -2.86
C SER A 119 0.35 -7.01 -2.72
N LEU A 120 -0.44 -6.16 -3.40
CA LEU A 120 -1.90 -6.15 -3.32
C LEU A 120 -2.56 -6.89 -4.49
N TYR A 121 -2.12 -6.64 -5.70
CA TYR A 121 -2.78 -7.15 -6.92
C TYR A 121 -2.14 -8.41 -7.48
N CYS A 122 -1.01 -8.87 -6.91
CA CYS A 122 -0.15 -9.92 -7.47
C CYS A 122 0.48 -9.55 -8.82
N SER A 123 0.30 -8.32 -9.29
CA SER A 123 0.79 -7.80 -10.56
C SER A 123 1.26 -6.35 -10.40
N LYS A 124 2.25 -5.93 -11.20
CA LYS A 124 2.66 -4.52 -11.27
C LYS A 124 1.60 -3.63 -11.95
N ASP A 125 0.82 -4.24 -12.84
CA ASP A 125 -0.26 -3.59 -13.58
C ASP A 125 -1.60 -4.11 -13.04
N ALA A 126 -2.45 -3.20 -12.55
CA ALA A 126 -3.73 -3.57 -11.92
C ALA A 126 -4.67 -4.31 -12.86
N ARG A 127 -4.63 -4.02 -14.18
CA ARG A 127 -5.35 -4.74 -15.23
C ARG A 127 -4.59 -5.93 -15.82
N GLY A 128 -3.37 -6.18 -15.34
CA GLY A 128 -2.51 -7.23 -15.89
C GLY A 128 -3.14 -8.62 -15.83
N GLU A 129 -2.71 -9.51 -16.73
CA GLU A 129 -3.21 -10.89 -16.82
C GLU A 129 -3.18 -11.61 -15.47
N HIS A 130 -2.13 -11.38 -14.69
CA HIS A 130 -1.93 -12.02 -13.39
C HIS A 130 -2.52 -11.24 -12.21
N SER A 131 -3.19 -10.10 -12.46
CA SER A 131 -3.88 -9.37 -11.40
C SER A 131 -5.03 -10.21 -10.82
N ILE A 132 -5.14 -10.21 -9.49
CA ILE A 132 -6.26 -10.86 -8.78
C ILE A 132 -7.56 -10.07 -8.92
N VAL A 133 -7.49 -8.78 -9.30
CA VAL A 133 -8.65 -7.92 -9.57
C VAL A 133 -8.79 -7.73 -11.07
N LYS A 134 -10.00 -7.94 -11.60
CA LYS A 134 -10.27 -7.86 -13.04
C LYS A 134 -11.09 -6.63 -13.45
N SER A 135 -11.43 -5.77 -12.50
CA SER A 135 -12.38 -4.67 -12.68
C SER A 135 -11.76 -3.28 -12.59
N PHE A 136 -10.44 -3.15 -12.64
CA PHE A 136 -9.79 -1.84 -12.75
C PHE A 136 -9.84 -1.29 -14.17
N ASP A 137 -9.99 0.03 -14.28
CA ASP A 137 -10.06 0.74 -15.56
C ASP A 137 -8.68 1.12 -16.09
N ASP A 138 -7.65 1.19 -15.22
CA ASP A 138 -6.28 1.55 -15.57
C ASP A 138 -5.24 0.61 -14.91
N ASP A 139 -3.97 0.77 -15.30
CA ASP A 139 -2.87 -0.08 -14.83
C ASP A 139 -2.38 0.28 -13.43
N ASP A 140 -2.73 1.45 -12.94
CA ASP A 140 -2.37 1.91 -11.59
C ASP A 140 -3.33 1.37 -10.53
N GLY A 141 -4.59 1.17 -10.89
CA GLY A 141 -5.66 0.85 -9.96
C GLY A 141 -5.77 1.93 -8.89
N ASN A 142 -5.87 1.53 -7.63
CA ASN A 142 -5.95 2.44 -6.50
C ASN A 142 -4.59 2.76 -5.84
N ILE A 143 -3.47 2.38 -6.48
CA ILE A 143 -2.13 2.71 -6.00
C ILE A 143 -1.47 3.63 -7.02
N TRP A 144 -1.54 4.92 -6.72
CA TRP A 144 -1.09 5.96 -7.64
C TRP A 144 0.38 6.31 -7.43
N PHE A 145 1.03 6.60 -8.53
CA PHE A 145 2.27 7.33 -8.57
C PHE A 145 2.15 8.41 -9.65
N LYS A 146 2.21 9.66 -9.24
CA LYS A 146 2.25 10.79 -10.17
C LYS A 146 3.48 11.63 -9.86
N PRO A 147 4.44 11.74 -10.77
CA PRO A 147 5.57 12.64 -10.60
C PRO A 147 5.07 14.06 -10.33
N THR A 148 5.44 14.62 -9.19
CA THR A 148 5.08 15.97 -8.78
C THR A 148 6.33 16.63 -8.20
N GLU A 149 6.74 17.74 -8.78
CA GLU A 149 7.93 18.45 -8.34
C GLU A 149 7.66 19.28 -7.08
N HIS A 150 8.70 19.41 -6.26
CA HIS A 150 8.69 20.32 -5.16
C HIS A 150 8.68 21.77 -5.63
N THR A 151 8.08 22.68 -4.85
CA THR A 151 8.12 24.11 -5.11
C THR A 151 9.23 24.76 -4.28
N TRP A 152 10.36 25.05 -4.90
CA TRP A 152 11.55 25.54 -4.23
C TRP A 152 11.53 27.05 -4.01
N LYS A 153 11.90 27.49 -2.80
CA LYS A 153 12.18 28.87 -2.45
C LYS A 153 13.34 28.90 -1.46
N GLY A 154 14.45 29.57 -1.85
CA GLY A 154 15.65 29.64 -0.99
C GLY A 154 16.26 28.27 -0.67
N GLY A 155 16.22 27.32 -1.64
CA GLY A 155 16.77 25.98 -1.49
C GLY A 155 15.93 25.03 -0.61
N ARG A 156 14.70 25.42 -0.26
CA ARG A 156 13.75 24.57 0.48
C ARG A 156 12.39 24.53 -0.19
N CYS A 157 11.71 23.39 -0.09
CA CYS A 157 10.34 23.27 -0.53
C CYS A 157 9.42 24.09 0.38
N THR A 158 8.53 24.89 -0.23
CA THR A 158 7.60 25.76 0.49
C THR A 158 6.50 25.00 1.24
N PHE A 159 6.27 23.73 0.89
CA PHE A 159 5.24 22.88 1.51
C PHE A 159 5.80 21.95 2.58
N CYS A 160 6.80 21.12 2.24
CA CYS A 160 7.31 20.09 3.14
C CYS A 160 8.64 20.44 3.82
N GLY A 161 9.28 21.58 3.45
CA GLY A 161 10.55 22.00 4.02
C GLY A 161 11.79 21.23 3.55
N ALA A 162 11.63 20.25 2.65
CA ALA A 162 12.72 19.45 2.12
C ALA A 162 13.82 20.31 1.47
N SER A 163 15.08 19.90 1.59
CA SER A 163 16.22 20.60 0.97
C SER A 163 16.32 20.24 -0.51
N GLU A 164 16.41 21.24 -1.38
CA GLU A 164 16.58 21.08 -2.82
C GLU A 164 17.82 20.23 -3.15
N GLY A 165 18.95 20.49 -2.50
CA GLY A 165 20.19 19.74 -2.73
C GLY A 165 20.10 18.25 -2.36
N THR A 166 19.22 17.88 -1.45
CA THR A 166 18.97 16.49 -1.09
C THR A 166 18.01 15.81 -2.04
N TYR A 167 17.02 16.55 -2.53
CA TYR A 167 15.91 16.01 -3.32
C TYR A 167 15.97 16.31 -4.81
N SER A 168 16.86 17.13 -5.31
CA SER A 168 17.03 17.40 -6.74
C SER A 168 17.90 16.37 -7.45
N ARG A 169 17.55 15.11 -7.36
CA ARG A 169 18.39 14.03 -7.92
C ARG A 169 17.83 13.37 -9.17
N GLY A 170 17.37 14.00 -10.23
CA GLY A 170 17.01 13.37 -11.51
C GLY A 170 15.66 12.60 -11.55
N ASN A 171 15.33 12.01 -12.68
CA ASN A 171 13.98 11.56 -13.02
C ASN A 171 13.40 10.35 -12.25
N ASP A 172 14.20 9.64 -11.44
CA ASP A 172 13.77 8.42 -10.74
C ASP A 172 13.37 8.68 -9.28
N LYS A 173 12.95 9.92 -8.99
CA LYS A 173 12.91 10.36 -7.62
C LYS A 173 11.56 10.49 -7.02
N GLU A 174 11.65 10.69 -5.69
CA GLU A 174 10.52 10.90 -4.83
C GLU A 174 9.63 12.00 -5.38
N THR A 175 8.37 11.69 -5.59
CA THR A 175 7.36 12.67 -5.89
C THR A 175 6.98 13.45 -4.63
N HIS A 176 6.53 14.69 -4.80
CA HIS A 176 6.02 15.50 -3.69
C HIS A 176 4.60 15.02 -3.30
N ALA A 177 4.52 13.87 -2.62
CA ALA A 177 3.25 13.24 -2.20
C ALA A 177 2.39 14.17 -1.34
N TYR A 178 3.01 15.06 -0.57
CA TYR A 178 2.32 16.05 0.26
C TYR A 178 1.31 16.90 -0.53
N LYS A 179 1.56 17.15 -1.81
CA LYS A 179 0.66 17.92 -2.69
C LYS A 179 -0.66 17.21 -3.00
N PHE A 180 -0.76 15.91 -2.70
CA PHE A 180 -2.01 15.15 -2.85
C PHE A 180 -2.85 15.15 -1.57
N ILE A 181 -2.30 15.63 -0.47
CA ILE A 181 -2.94 15.62 0.84
C ILE A 181 -3.49 17.01 1.20
N HIS A 182 -2.95 18.07 0.59
CA HIS A 182 -3.28 19.48 0.87
C HIS A 182 -3.71 20.24 -0.38
#